data_de1316be8186e86449be36cf104be431
#
_entry.id   de1316be8186e86449be36cf104be431
#
_cell.length_a   1.000
_cell.length_b   1.000
_cell.length_c   1.000
_cell.angle_alpha   90.00
_cell.angle_beta   90.00
_cell.angle_gamma   90.00
#
_symmetry.space_group_name_H-M   'P 1'
#
loop_
_entity.id
_entity.type
_entity.pdbx_description
1 polymer ?
#
loop_
_entity_poly.entity_id
_entity_poly.type
_entity_poly.pdbx_seq_one_letter_code
_entity_poly.pdbx_strand_id
1 'polypeptide(L)'
;AWLDPAWSVVPREELFAPGETEREEERRSRSEMDQSKVDAAAVVLSRVAGYPEEHRPGALVERVTPGCPAAGELAPGDVIVEVDGVRVRDRRDASRAIRGAAPQEPIPFVVRSGGELRRFTLTRARCVPGEPPVVGVVLIENLPFAVRIASGAIGGPSAGLAWALGLYDLLTPGDLAGGRAVAVTGTIDLAGEVGGVGGIAEKARAAAEAGADLFVVPRADLAEARAAGVEGPRLVPVSTFDEAVAALEGLGGRA
;
A
#
# COMPACT_ATOMS: atom_id res chain seq x y z
N ALA A 1 20.21 25.00 11.81
CA ALA A 1 19.70 23.71 11.37
C ALA A 1 20.71 22.57 11.58
N TRP A 2 22.02 22.78 11.33
CA TRP A 2 23.08 21.75 11.44
C TRP A 2 23.42 21.31 12.87
N LEU A 3 22.87 21.95 13.87
CA LEU A 3 23.17 21.71 15.31
C LEU A 3 21.91 21.28 16.10
N ASP A 4 20.76 21.14 15.44
CA ASP A 4 19.53 20.69 16.08
C ASP A 4 19.43 19.17 15.94
N PRO A 5 19.50 18.38 17.03
CA PRO A 5 19.40 16.92 16.98
C PRO A 5 18.04 16.41 16.51
N ALA A 6 17.03 17.28 16.39
CA ALA A 6 15.72 16.94 15.84
C ALA A 6 15.72 16.80 14.30
N TRP A 7 16.79 17.24 13.61
CA TRP A 7 16.88 17.18 12.16
C TRP A 7 17.92 16.16 11.71
N SER A 8 17.53 15.23 10.88
CA SER A 8 18.45 14.35 10.14
C SER A 8 18.53 14.78 8.67
N VAL A 9 19.73 14.71 8.10
CA VAL A 9 19.94 14.92 6.67
C VAL A 9 20.02 13.55 6.03
N VAL A 10 19.00 13.21 5.26
CA VAL A 10 18.91 11.94 4.54
C VAL A 10 19.50 12.12 3.15
N PRO A 11 20.44 11.26 2.70
CA PRO A 11 20.95 11.28 1.34
C PRO A 11 19.82 11.15 0.31
N ARG A 12 19.96 11.87 -0.82
CA ARG A 12 18.94 11.84 -1.88
C ARG A 12 18.65 10.42 -2.39
N GLU A 13 19.68 9.59 -2.43
CA GLU A 13 19.63 8.21 -2.91
C GLU A 13 18.80 7.28 -2.02
N GLU A 14 18.51 7.69 -0.80
CA GLU A 14 17.62 6.94 0.12
C GLU A 14 16.14 7.29 -0.12
N LEU A 15 15.84 8.45 -0.70
CA LEU A 15 14.49 8.94 -0.96
C LEU A 15 14.07 8.71 -2.42
N PHE A 16 15.01 8.79 -3.34
CA PHE A 16 14.75 8.75 -4.78
C PHE A 16 15.46 7.57 -5.43
N ALA A 17 14.77 6.88 -6.33
CA ALA A 17 15.43 5.90 -7.19
C ALA A 17 16.44 6.58 -8.14
N PRO A 18 17.45 5.86 -8.64
CA PRO A 18 18.42 6.43 -9.58
C PRO A 18 17.75 7.11 -10.78
N GLY A 19 17.95 8.42 -10.93
CA GLY A 19 17.37 9.21 -12.01
C GLY A 19 15.90 9.63 -11.80
N GLU A 20 15.30 9.29 -10.66
CA GLU A 20 13.92 9.67 -10.33
C GLU A 20 13.79 11.17 -10.06
N THR A 21 12.77 11.79 -10.62
CA THR A 21 12.40 13.19 -10.34
C THR A 21 11.48 13.27 -9.13
N GLU A 22 11.37 14.45 -8.51
CA GLU A 22 10.44 14.70 -7.38
C GLU A 22 8.98 14.38 -7.75
N ARG A 23 8.55 14.68 -8.98
CA ARG A 23 7.20 14.37 -9.44
C ARG A 23 6.96 12.88 -9.62
N GLU A 24 7.98 12.13 -9.99
CA GLU A 24 7.89 10.67 -10.12
C GLU A 24 7.83 10.01 -8.75
N GLU A 25 8.67 10.46 -7.84
CA GLU A 25 8.64 10.03 -6.43
C GLU A 25 7.26 10.32 -5.82
N GLU A 26 6.75 11.54 -5.95
CA GLU A 26 5.43 11.92 -5.41
C GLU A 26 4.30 11.05 -5.97
N ARG A 27 4.32 10.72 -7.27
CA ARG A 27 3.34 9.81 -7.89
C ARG A 27 3.49 8.38 -7.37
N ARG A 28 4.72 7.90 -7.26
CA ARG A 28 5.01 6.57 -6.70
C ARG A 28 4.53 6.49 -5.25
N SER A 29 4.90 7.44 -4.43
CA SER A 29 4.53 7.54 -3.02
C SER A 29 3.00 7.58 -2.81
N ARG A 30 2.26 8.33 -3.64
CA ARG A 30 0.79 8.34 -3.62
C ARG A 30 0.20 6.99 -4.04
N SER A 31 0.73 6.37 -5.09
CA SER A 31 0.26 5.05 -5.55
C SER A 31 0.51 3.96 -4.51
N GLU A 32 1.64 4.01 -3.82
CA GLU A 32 1.97 3.10 -2.72
C GLU A 32 1.02 3.29 -1.52
N MET A 33 0.68 4.54 -1.18
CA MET A 33 -0.30 4.84 -0.14
C MET A 33 -1.69 4.30 -0.51
N ASP A 34 -2.15 4.54 -1.73
CA ASP A 34 -3.48 4.08 -2.17
C ASP A 34 -3.56 2.54 -2.15
N GLN A 35 -2.48 1.87 -2.57
CA GLN A 35 -2.39 0.43 -2.46
C GLN A 35 -2.41 -0.05 -1.01
N SER A 36 -1.65 0.60 -0.15
CA SER A 36 -1.57 0.27 1.28
C SER A 36 -2.94 0.32 1.97
N LYS A 37 -3.79 1.28 1.60
CA LYS A 37 -5.18 1.36 2.08
C LYS A 37 -6.04 0.19 1.61
N VAL A 38 -5.85 -0.22 0.36
CA VAL A 38 -6.59 -1.37 -0.21
C VAL A 38 -6.17 -2.66 0.48
N ASP A 39 -4.87 -2.88 0.65
CA ASP A 39 -4.33 -4.06 1.33
C ASP A 39 -4.82 -4.11 2.80
N ALA A 40 -4.77 -2.99 3.51
CA ALA A 40 -5.29 -2.86 4.88
C ALA A 40 -6.79 -3.22 4.97
N ALA A 41 -7.60 -2.69 4.06
CA ALA A 41 -9.02 -2.98 4.03
C ALA A 41 -9.31 -4.45 3.73
N ALA A 42 -8.56 -5.05 2.80
CA ALA A 42 -8.71 -6.46 2.46
C ALA A 42 -8.42 -7.36 3.66
N VAL A 43 -7.31 -7.12 4.36
CA VAL A 43 -6.92 -7.86 5.57
C VAL A 43 -8.01 -7.76 6.65
N VAL A 44 -8.47 -6.56 6.95
CA VAL A 44 -9.47 -6.36 8.01
C VAL A 44 -10.80 -7.02 7.65
N LEU A 45 -11.30 -6.80 6.43
CA LEU A 45 -12.59 -7.35 6.03
C LEU A 45 -12.58 -8.88 5.92
N SER A 46 -11.43 -9.49 5.65
CA SER A 46 -11.31 -10.95 5.75
C SER A 46 -11.48 -11.45 7.19
N ARG A 47 -11.05 -10.67 8.20
CA ARG A 47 -11.17 -11.03 9.62
C ARG A 47 -12.56 -10.76 10.21
N VAL A 48 -13.15 -9.59 9.90
CA VAL A 48 -14.42 -9.17 10.55
C VAL A 48 -15.67 -9.54 9.77
N ALA A 49 -15.59 -9.67 8.46
CA ALA A 49 -16.76 -9.89 7.60
C ALA A 49 -16.74 -11.22 6.84
N GLY A 50 -15.74 -12.09 7.10
CA GLY A 50 -15.60 -13.38 6.43
C GLY A 50 -15.41 -13.25 4.92
N TYR A 51 -14.90 -12.12 4.43
CA TYR A 51 -14.51 -11.99 3.03
C TYR A 51 -13.40 -13.00 2.74
N PRO A 52 -13.43 -13.65 1.57
CA PRO A 52 -12.39 -14.61 1.23
C PRO A 52 -11.03 -13.93 1.22
N GLU A 53 -10.02 -14.57 1.79
CA GLU A 53 -8.62 -14.15 1.72
C GLU A 53 -8.15 -14.01 0.26
N GLU A 54 -8.75 -14.78 -0.63
CA GLU A 54 -8.53 -14.68 -2.06
C GLU A 54 -9.46 -13.62 -2.66
N HIS A 55 -8.86 -12.59 -3.24
CA HIS A 55 -9.57 -11.61 -4.05
C HIS A 55 -10.24 -12.29 -5.25
N ARG A 56 -11.29 -11.64 -5.77
CA ARG A 56 -11.80 -12.05 -7.08
C ARG A 56 -10.65 -11.97 -8.08
N PRO A 57 -10.39 -13.03 -8.86
CA PRO A 57 -9.27 -13.03 -9.79
C PRO A 57 -9.41 -11.89 -10.79
N GLY A 58 -8.27 -11.27 -11.08
CA GLY A 58 -8.15 -10.15 -12.00
C GLY A 58 -7.68 -8.86 -11.33
N ALA A 59 -7.24 -7.91 -12.15
CA ALA A 59 -6.86 -6.56 -11.74
C ALA A 59 -7.97 -5.58 -12.14
N LEU A 60 -8.51 -4.83 -11.19
CA LEU A 60 -9.54 -3.83 -11.43
C LEU A 60 -8.91 -2.55 -12.00
N VAL A 61 -9.44 -2.04 -13.09
CA VAL A 61 -9.08 -0.74 -13.64
C VAL A 61 -9.74 0.35 -12.80
N GLU A 62 -8.94 1.06 -12.03
CA GLU A 62 -9.40 2.22 -11.25
C GLU A 62 -9.50 3.46 -12.13
N ARG A 63 -8.48 3.67 -12.97
CA ARG A 63 -8.38 4.86 -13.82
C ARG A 63 -7.62 4.56 -15.11
N VAL A 64 -8.02 5.24 -16.16
CA VAL A 64 -7.32 5.24 -17.46
C VAL A 64 -6.75 6.61 -17.71
N THR A 65 -5.48 6.67 -18.14
CA THR A 65 -4.81 7.94 -18.46
C THR A 65 -5.23 8.39 -19.85
N PRO A 66 -5.82 9.59 -20.00
CA PRO A 66 -6.19 10.12 -21.30
C PRO A 66 -4.98 10.24 -22.25
N GLY A 67 -5.17 9.93 -23.52
CA GLY A 67 -4.10 9.99 -24.53
C GLY A 67 -3.13 8.81 -24.51
N CYS A 68 -3.30 7.85 -23.59
CA CYS A 68 -2.56 6.60 -23.58
C CYS A 68 -3.29 5.48 -24.33
N PRO A 69 -2.60 4.40 -24.73
CA PRO A 69 -3.19 3.32 -25.52
C PRO A 69 -4.46 2.70 -24.92
N ALA A 70 -4.55 2.63 -23.59
CA ALA A 70 -5.71 2.08 -22.93
C ALA A 70 -6.97 2.95 -23.03
N ALA A 71 -6.86 4.24 -23.35
CA ALA A 71 -7.97 5.20 -23.30
C ALA A 71 -9.12 4.92 -24.26
N GLY A 72 -8.89 4.14 -25.31
CA GLY A 72 -9.93 3.74 -26.27
C GLY A 72 -10.53 2.36 -25.99
N GLU A 73 -9.89 1.57 -25.14
CA GLU A 73 -10.20 0.16 -24.95
C GLU A 73 -10.65 -0.19 -23.54
N LEU A 74 -10.18 0.53 -22.53
CA LEU A 74 -10.47 0.28 -21.13
C LEU A 74 -11.23 1.44 -20.49
N ALA A 75 -12.06 1.08 -19.51
CA ALA A 75 -12.79 2.03 -18.67
C ALA A 75 -12.61 1.68 -17.18
N PRO A 76 -12.76 2.65 -16.27
CA PRO A 76 -12.86 2.37 -14.85
C PRO A 76 -13.98 1.35 -14.56
N GLY A 77 -13.66 0.33 -13.76
CA GLY A 77 -14.56 -0.78 -13.47
C GLY A 77 -14.34 -2.04 -14.30
N ASP A 78 -13.56 -1.97 -15.37
CA ASP A 78 -13.12 -3.15 -16.11
C ASP A 78 -12.17 -4.00 -15.28
N VAL A 79 -12.22 -5.32 -15.45
CA VAL A 79 -11.33 -6.27 -14.74
C VAL A 79 -10.46 -7.00 -15.76
N ILE A 80 -9.16 -6.75 -15.71
CA ILE A 80 -8.18 -7.47 -16.53
C ILE A 80 -8.00 -8.86 -15.96
N VAL A 81 -8.31 -9.90 -16.74
CA VAL A 81 -8.25 -11.31 -16.32
C VAL A 81 -7.11 -12.08 -16.98
N GLU A 82 -6.56 -11.58 -18.09
CA GLU A 82 -5.41 -12.16 -18.77
C GLU A 82 -4.61 -11.07 -19.51
N VAL A 83 -3.30 -11.16 -19.49
CA VAL A 83 -2.37 -10.30 -20.22
C VAL A 83 -1.30 -11.19 -20.84
N ASP A 84 -1.10 -11.09 -22.15
CA ASP A 84 -0.08 -11.84 -22.92
C ASP A 84 -0.14 -13.36 -22.66
N GLY A 85 -1.36 -13.94 -22.63
CA GLY A 85 -1.59 -15.35 -22.33
C GLY A 85 -1.39 -15.74 -20.86
N VAL A 86 -0.98 -14.82 -20.00
CA VAL A 86 -0.80 -15.05 -18.56
C VAL A 86 -2.08 -14.69 -17.82
N ARG A 87 -2.63 -15.65 -17.06
CA ARG A 87 -3.79 -15.40 -16.20
C ARG A 87 -3.43 -14.40 -15.11
N VAL A 88 -4.24 -13.38 -14.96
CA VAL A 88 -4.10 -12.35 -13.92
C VAL A 88 -4.89 -12.76 -12.69
N ARG A 89 -4.24 -12.95 -11.56
CA ARG A 89 -4.84 -13.23 -10.26
C ARG A 89 -5.08 -11.93 -9.48
N ASP A 90 -4.12 -11.01 -9.58
CA ASP A 90 -4.09 -9.74 -8.87
C ASP A 90 -3.49 -8.63 -9.75
N ARG A 91 -3.46 -7.40 -9.27
CA ARG A 91 -2.87 -6.26 -9.97
C ARG A 91 -1.36 -6.41 -10.22
N ARG A 92 -0.64 -7.16 -9.36
CA ARG A 92 0.81 -7.37 -9.50
C ARG A 92 1.11 -8.27 -10.69
N ASP A 93 0.30 -9.32 -10.88
CA ASP A 93 0.38 -10.19 -12.05
C ASP A 93 0.15 -9.39 -13.34
N ALA A 94 -0.92 -8.56 -13.39
CA ALA A 94 -1.20 -7.70 -14.54
C ALA A 94 -0.04 -6.73 -14.81
N SER A 95 0.43 -6.04 -13.80
CA SER A 95 1.53 -5.07 -13.93
C SER A 95 2.84 -5.73 -14.36
N ARG A 96 3.11 -6.94 -13.89
CA ARG A 96 4.30 -7.72 -14.27
C ARG A 96 4.22 -8.16 -15.72
N ALA A 97 3.09 -8.72 -16.15
CA ALA A 97 2.87 -9.15 -17.53
C ALA A 97 2.95 -7.97 -18.52
N ILE A 98 2.31 -6.84 -18.20
CA ILE A 98 2.40 -5.63 -19.02
C ILE A 98 3.83 -5.11 -19.15
N ARG A 99 4.60 -5.09 -18.05
CA ARG A 99 6.00 -4.63 -18.08
C ARG A 99 6.96 -5.61 -18.72
N GLY A 100 6.67 -6.92 -18.58
CA GLY A 100 7.49 -8.01 -19.13
C GLY A 100 7.37 -8.20 -20.64
N ALA A 101 6.30 -7.72 -21.25
CA ALA A 101 6.13 -7.77 -22.70
C ALA A 101 7.23 -6.97 -23.44
N ALA A 102 7.62 -7.42 -24.61
CA ALA A 102 8.65 -6.75 -25.39
C ALA A 102 8.26 -5.30 -25.75
N PRO A 103 9.22 -4.38 -25.81
CA PRO A 103 8.94 -3.00 -26.21
C PRO A 103 8.32 -2.95 -27.61
N GLN A 104 7.26 -2.15 -27.79
CA GLN A 104 6.57 -1.92 -29.06
C GLN A 104 5.82 -3.13 -29.64
N GLU A 105 5.80 -4.27 -28.98
CA GLU A 105 4.95 -5.40 -29.38
C GLU A 105 3.52 -5.23 -28.90
N PRO A 106 2.51 -5.67 -29.69
CA PRO A 106 1.12 -5.73 -29.25
C PRO A 106 0.97 -6.75 -28.12
N ILE A 107 0.41 -6.31 -26.99
CA ILE A 107 0.16 -7.12 -25.82
C ILE A 107 -1.32 -7.54 -25.86
N PRO A 108 -1.65 -8.83 -25.94
CA PRO A 108 -3.04 -9.30 -25.86
C PRO A 108 -3.61 -9.12 -24.45
N PHE A 109 -4.84 -8.63 -24.38
CA PHE A 109 -5.62 -8.51 -23.14
C PHE A 109 -6.92 -9.28 -23.25
N VAL A 110 -7.30 -9.94 -22.16
CA VAL A 110 -8.67 -10.41 -21.92
C VAL A 110 -9.20 -9.65 -20.72
N VAL A 111 -10.33 -9.00 -20.90
CA VAL A 111 -10.92 -8.09 -19.91
C VAL A 111 -12.38 -8.43 -19.73
N ARG A 112 -12.86 -8.43 -18.49
CA ARG A 112 -14.27 -8.50 -18.15
C ARG A 112 -14.82 -7.09 -17.99
N SER A 113 -15.75 -6.71 -18.86
CA SER A 113 -16.41 -5.41 -18.86
C SER A 113 -17.93 -5.63 -18.79
N GLY A 114 -18.59 -5.10 -17.77
CA GLY A 114 -20.03 -5.28 -17.60
C GLY A 114 -20.51 -6.76 -17.51
N GLY A 115 -19.60 -7.68 -17.13
CA GLY A 115 -19.87 -9.12 -17.08
C GLY A 115 -19.44 -9.89 -18.34
N GLU A 116 -19.18 -9.23 -19.45
CA GLU A 116 -18.76 -9.84 -20.72
C GLU A 116 -17.24 -9.84 -20.88
N LEU A 117 -16.69 -10.85 -21.55
CA LEU A 117 -15.27 -10.92 -21.87
C LEU A 117 -14.99 -10.26 -23.22
N ARG A 118 -14.10 -9.28 -23.20
CA ARG A 118 -13.57 -8.60 -24.40
C ARG A 118 -12.12 -8.98 -24.60
N ARG A 119 -11.69 -9.06 -25.87
CA ARG A 119 -10.31 -9.31 -26.25
C ARG A 119 -9.85 -8.24 -27.19
N PHE A 120 -8.67 -7.66 -26.92
CA PHE A 120 -8.03 -6.66 -27.74
C PHE A 120 -6.53 -6.66 -27.48
N THR A 121 -5.79 -5.85 -28.20
CA THR A 121 -4.34 -5.69 -28.03
C THR A 121 -4.02 -4.23 -27.74
N LEU A 122 -3.05 -4.01 -26.85
CA LEU A 122 -2.48 -2.69 -26.58
C LEU A 122 -0.97 -2.74 -26.79
N THR A 123 -0.41 -1.65 -27.31
CA THR A 123 1.04 -1.47 -27.38
C THR A 123 1.44 -0.36 -26.43
N ARG A 124 2.49 -0.56 -25.65
CA ARG A 124 2.99 0.48 -24.74
C ARG A 124 3.46 1.70 -25.54
N ALA A 125 3.06 2.89 -25.12
CA ALA A 125 3.44 4.15 -25.72
C ALA A 125 3.94 5.15 -24.66
N ARG A 126 4.72 6.12 -25.08
CA ARG A 126 5.12 7.24 -24.21
C ARG A 126 3.96 8.22 -24.10
N CYS A 127 3.23 8.15 -23.00
CA CYS A 127 2.09 9.03 -22.73
C CYS A 127 2.52 10.39 -22.17
N VAL A 128 3.69 10.42 -21.52
CA VAL A 128 4.27 11.65 -20.96
C VAL A 128 5.71 11.76 -21.46
N PRO A 129 6.15 12.94 -21.92
CA PRO A 129 7.53 13.16 -22.32
C PRO A 129 8.49 12.85 -21.20
N GLY A 130 9.54 12.06 -21.48
CA GLY A 130 10.55 11.66 -20.49
C GLY A 130 10.21 10.41 -19.67
N GLU A 131 8.98 9.93 -19.73
CA GLU A 131 8.58 8.71 -19.00
C GLU A 131 8.73 7.42 -19.85
N PRO A 132 8.89 6.26 -19.19
CA PRO A 132 8.92 4.99 -19.89
C PRO A 132 7.58 4.69 -20.59
N PRO A 133 7.58 3.88 -21.67
CA PRO A 133 6.35 3.49 -22.34
C PRO A 133 5.42 2.68 -21.43
N VAL A 134 4.14 3.05 -21.40
CA VAL A 134 3.07 2.42 -20.61
C VAL A 134 1.83 2.18 -21.46
N VAL A 135 0.89 1.37 -20.98
CA VAL A 135 -0.46 1.28 -21.56
C VAL A 135 -1.39 2.36 -21.01
N GLY A 136 -1.06 2.95 -19.85
CA GLY A 136 -1.78 4.09 -19.27
C GLY A 136 -2.99 3.68 -18.42
N VAL A 137 -2.84 2.68 -17.54
CA VAL A 137 -3.85 2.27 -16.58
C VAL A 137 -3.32 2.34 -15.15
N VAL A 138 -4.19 2.68 -14.23
CA VAL A 138 -4.01 2.48 -12.78
C VAL A 138 -4.82 1.26 -12.39
N LEU A 139 -4.16 0.28 -11.81
CA LEU A 139 -4.74 -1.00 -11.42
C LEU A 139 -4.78 -1.12 -9.89
N ILE A 140 -5.90 -1.59 -9.39
CA ILE A 140 -6.10 -1.95 -7.98
C ILE A 140 -6.55 -3.41 -7.88
N GLU A 141 -6.64 -3.92 -6.65
CA GLU A 141 -7.16 -5.26 -6.40
C GLU A 141 -8.65 -5.33 -6.72
N ASN A 142 -9.08 -6.46 -7.28
CA ASN A 142 -10.48 -6.71 -7.61
C ASN A 142 -11.24 -7.16 -6.35
N LEU A 143 -11.47 -6.21 -5.45
CA LEU A 143 -12.22 -6.44 -4.21
C LEU A 143 -13.73 -6.39 -4.45
N PRO A 144 -14.53 -7.15 -3.69
CA PRO A 144 -15.99 -7.12 -3.79
C PRO A 144 -16.62 -5.85 -3.19
N PHE A 145 -15.82 -4.92 -2.69
CA PHE A 145 -16.26 -3.68 -2.04
C PHE A 145 -15.33 -2.52 -2.41
N ALA A 146 -15.81 -1.30 -2.24
CA ALA A 146 -15.03 -0.09 -2.39
C ALA A 146 -14.72 0.51 -1.00
N VAL A 147 -13.45 0.65 -0.68
CA VAL A 147 -12.99 1.33 0.55
C VAL A 147 -12.38 2.66 0.18
N ARG A 148 -12.76 3.70 0.92
CA ARG A 148 -12.17 5.04 0.79
C ARG A 148 -11.61 5.49 2.13
N ILE A 149 -10.29 5.58 2.20
CA ILE A 149 -9.58 6.11 3.37
C ILE A 149 -8.94 7.44 2.96
N ALA A 150 -9.35 8.52 3.60
CA ALA A 150 -8.78 9.85 3.35
C ALA A 150 -7.44 9.99 4.10
N SER A 151 -6.34 10.09 3.37
CA SER A 151 -4.98 10.27 3.94
C SER A 151 -4.43 11.69 3.76
N GLY A 152 -5.19 12.59 3.13
CA GLY A 152 -4.66 13.92 2.80
C GLY A 152 -3.47 13.85 1.85
N ALA A 153 -2.42 14.60 2.17
CA ALA A 153 -1.18 14.66 1.38
C ALA A 153 -0.11 13.63 1.82
N ILE A 154 -0.46 12.70 2.72
CA ILE A 154 0.48 11.68 3.19
C ILE A 154 0.70 10.64 2.08
N GLY A 155 1.97 10.31 1.81
CA GLY A 155 2.39 9.32 0.83
C GLY A 155 3.16 8.16 1.46
N GLY A 156 3.50 7.18 0.63
CA GLY A 156 4.25 5.99 1.02
C GLY A 156 3.43 4.90 1.71
N PRO A 157 3.90 3.64 1.71
CA PRO A 157 3.13 2.49 2.18
C PRO A 157 3.22 2.26 3.69
N SER A 158 4.02 3.05 4.42
CA SER A 158 4.39 2.80 5.82
C SER A 158 3.25 3.01 6.84
N ALA A 159 2.09 3.50 6.40
CA ALA A 159 0.90 3.65 7.23
C ALA A 159 -0.08 2.45 7.11
N GLY A 160 0.25 1.42 6.35
CA GLY A 160 -0.65 0.29 6.07
C GLY A 160 -1.15 -0.42 7.31
N LEU A 161 -0.24 -0.74 8.24
CA LEU A 161 -0.63 -1.35 9.51
C LEU A 161 -1.53 -0.41 10.35
N ALA A 162 -1.26 0.90 10.34
CA ALA A 162 -2.09 1.86 11.06
C ALA A 162 -3.52 1.93 10.47
N TRP A 163 -3.64 1.90 9.14
CA TRP A 163 -4.95 1.83 8.47
C TRP A 163 -5.69 0.54 8.82
N ALA A 164 -4.99 -0.59 8.84
CA ALA A 164 -5.59 -1.87 9.19
C ALA A 164 -6.08 -1.89 10.65
N LEU A 165 -5.24 -1.50 11.60
CA LEU A 165 -5.64 -1.47 13.02
C LEU A 165 -6.77 -0.47 13.28
N GLY A 166 -6.71 0.74 12.70
CA GLY A 166 -7.77 1.73 12.87
C GLY A 166 -9.10 1.31 12.20
N LEU A 167 -9.04 0.64 11.05
CA LEU A 167 -10.25 0.10 10.41
C LEU A 167 -10.83 -1.08 11.20
N TYR A 168 -9.97 -1.93 11.74
CA TYR A 168 -10.39 -3.05 12.59
C TYR A 168 -11.09 -2.56 13.86
N ASP A 169 -10.49 -1.61 14.56
CA ASP A 169 -11.07 -0.97 15.73
C ASP A 169 -12.42 -0.32 15.44
N LEU A 170 -12.55 0.33 14.28
CA LEU A 170 -13.81 0.95 13.85
C LEU A 170 -14.92 -0.06 13.56
N LEU A 171 -14.56 -1.27 13.08
CA LEU A 171 -15.50 -2.32 12.67
C LEU A 171 -15.79 -3.35 13.76
N THR A 172 -15.04 -3.34 14.86
CA THR A 172 -15.27 -4.19 16.02
C THR A 172 -15.87 -3.39 17.18
N PRO A 173 -16.63 -3.99 18.09
CA PRO A 173 -17.36 -3.24 19.12
C PRO A 173 -16.51 -2.76 20.31
N GLY A 174 -15.20 -2.99 20.29
CA GLY A 174 -14.30 -2.71 21.39
C GLY A 174 -13.60 -1.35 21.32
N ASP A 175 -12.48 -1.27 22.00
CA ASP A 175 -11.48 -0.20 21.95
C ASP A 175 -10.11 -0.91 21.94
N LEU A 176 -9.56 -1.10 20.75
CA LEU A 176 -8.29 -1.82 20.57
C LEU A 176 -7.11 -1.09 21.24
N ALA A 177 -7.19 0.22 21.35
CA ALA A 177 -6.19 1.02 22.03
C ALA A 177 -6.26 0.90 23.56
N GLY A 178 -7.41 0.49 24.12
CA GLY A 178 -7.63 0.39 25.57
C GLY A 178 -7.44 1.72 26.30
N GLY A 179 -7.87 2.81 25.65
CA GLY A 179 -7.72 4.18 26.17
C GLY A 179 -6.30 4.75 26.13
N ARG A 180 -5.36 4.11 25.42
CA ARG A 180 -3.97 4.56 25.29
C ARG A 180 -3.73 5.34 24.00
N ALA A 181 -2.73 6.21 24.01
CA ALA A 181 -2.19 6.80 22.81
C ALA A 181 -1.26 5.81 22.11
N VAL A 182 -1.69 5.27 20.96
CA VAL A 182 -0.94 4.26 20.20
C VAL A 182 -0.43 4.84 18.90
N ALA A 183 0.90 4.94 18.76
CA ALA A 183 1.55 5.20 17.49
C ALA A 183 1.77 3.88 16.75
N VAL A 184 1.62 3.89 15.43
CA VAL A 184 1.76 2.69 14.59
C VAL A 184 2.51 3.03 13.32
N THR A 185 3.43 2.16 12.91
CA THR A 185 4.03 2.18 11.59
C THR A 185 4.25 0.75 11.08
N GLY A 186 4.30 0.59 9.78
CA GLY A 186 4.50 -0.69 9.10
C GLY A 186 3.78 -0.72 7.77
N THR A 187 4.39 -1.37 6.78
CA THR A 187 3.65 -1.76 5.58
C THR A 187 2.77 -2.95 5.93
N ILE A 188 1.74 -3.18 5.12
CA ILE A 188 0.92 -4.38 5.20
C ILE A 188 0.71 -4.92 3.80
N ASP A 189 0.68 -6.23 3.64
CA ASP A 189 0.29 -6.87 2.39
C ASP A 189 -1.04 -7.62 2.54
N LEU A 190 -1.50 -8.21 1.44
CA LEU A 190 -2.78 -8.92 1.41
C LEU A 190 -2.85 -10.17 2.31
N ALA A 191 -1.71 -10.74 2.66
CA ALA A 191 -1.62 -11.85 3.62
C ALA A 191 -1.69 -11.37 5.08
N GLY A 192 -1.58 -10.05 5.30
CA GLY A 192 -1.49 -9.45 6.63
C GLY A 192 -0.07 -9.42 7.20
N GLU A 193 0.95 -9.67 6.35
CA GLU A 193 2.34 -9.59 6.77
C GLU A 193 2.76 -8.12 6.92
N VAL A 194 3.46 -7.83 8.01
CA VAL A 194 3.96 -6.48 8.34
C VAL A 194 5.39 -6.35 7.88
N GLY A 195 5.61 -5.48 6.93
CA GLY A 195 6.94 -5.18 6.40
C GLY A 195 7.58 -3.95 7.00
N GLY A 196 8.92 -3.89 6.90
CA GLY A 196 9.75 -2.80 7.39
C GLY A 196 9.51 -1.46 6.70
N VAL A 197 9.98 -0.39 7.35
CA VAL A 197 9.81 0.99 6.90
C VAL A 197 11.11 1.78 7.00
N GLY A 198 11.26 2.78 6.15
CA GLY A 198 12.36 3.75 6.30
C GLY A 198 12.11 4.74 7.42
N GLY A 199 13.19 5.31 7.97
CA GLY A 199 13.14 6.38 8.96
C GLY A 199 12.51 5.98 10.30
N ILE A 200 12.75 4.78 10.76
CA ILE A 200 12.13 4.28 12.00
C ILE A 200 12.60 5.05 13.23
N ALA A 201 13.84 5.58 13.22
CA ALA A 201 14.36 6.39 14.30
C ALA A 201 13.60 7.73 14.42
N GLU A 202 13.34 8.39 13.30
CA GLU A 202 12.54 9.63 13.22
C GLU A 202 11.10 9.38 13.66
N LYS A 203 10.52 8.27 13.23
CA LYS A 203 9.16 7.85 13.63
C LYS A 203 9.07 7.55 15.12
N ALA A 204 10.11 6.97 15.73
CA ALA A 204 10.16 6.75 17.17
C ALA A 204 10.19 8.09 17.94
N ARG A 205 10.97 9.06 17.48
CA ARG A 205 11.00 10.42 18.07
C ARG A 205 9.63 11.09 17.94
N ALA A 206 9.03 11.06 16.75
CA ALA A 206 7.70 11.64 16.53
C ALA A 206 6.64 10.98 17.41
N ALA A 207 6.67 9.66 17.62
CA ALA A 207 5.79 8.97 18.53
C ALA A 207 5.94 9.44 19.99
N ALA A 208 7.17 9.64 20.44
CA ALA A 208 7.44 10.16 21.79
C ALA A 208 7.00 11.63 21.94
N GLU A 209 7.29 12.47 20.97
CA GLU A 209 6.87 13.88 20.95
C GLU A 209 5.34 14.01 20.95
N ALA A 210 4.62 13.08 20.29
CA ALA A 210 3.19 13.00 20.31
C ALA A 210 2.60 12.45 21.63
N GLY A 211 3.45 12.02 22.57
CA GLY A 211 3.04 11.47 23.86
C GLY A 211 2.42 10.07 23.74
N ALA A 212 2.84 9.27 22.76
CA ALA A 212 2.34 7.92 22.62
C ALA A 212 2.78 7.04 23.80
N ASP A 213 1.86 6.22 24.30
CA ASP A 213 2.13 5.20 25.33
C ASP A 213 2.78 3.96 24.70
N LEU A 214 2.34 3.62 23.50
CA LEU A 214 2.80 2.46 22.73
C LEU A 214 3.25 2.90 21.32
N PHE A 215 4.29 2.24 20.83
CA PHE A 215 4.69 2.36 19.43
C PHE A 215 4.78 0.97 18.81
N VAL A 216 3.79 0.64 17.98
CA VAL A 216 3.74 -0.61 17.22
C VAL A 216 4.64 -0.47 16.01
N VAL A 217 5.64 -1.36 15.91
CA VAL A 217 6.71 -1.29 14.90
C VAL A 217 6.89 -2.66 14.23
N PRO A 218 7.33 -2.70 12.96
CA PRO A 218 7.74 -3.95 12.34
C PRO A 218 8.85 -4.62 13.16
N ARG A 219 8.76 -5.92 13.33
CA ARG A 219 9.78 -6.69 14.05
C ARG A 219 11.17 -6.56 13.42
N ALA A 220 11.21 -6.42 12.09
CA ALA A 220 12.44 -6.21 11.35
C ALA A 220 13.17 -4.92 11.76
N ASP A 221 12.43 -3.87 12.14
CA ASP A 221 12.98 -2.54 12.44
C ASP A 221 13.19 -2.31 13.94
N LEU A 222 12.89 -3.32 14.79
CA LEU A 222 12.97 -3.18 16.25
C LEU A 222 14.36 -2.79 16.75
N ALA A 223 15.41 -3.32 16.14
CA ALA A 223 16.79 -3.02 16.56
C ALA A 223 17.13 -1.55 16.33
N GLU A 224 16.76 -1.01 15.17
CA GLU A 224 16.96 0.39 14.82
C GLU A 224 16.07 1.32 15.66
N ALA A 225 14.79 0.96 15.88
CA ALA A 225 13.89 1.70 16.75
C ALA A 225 14.44 1.83 18.20
N ARG A 226 15.04 0.76 18.73
CA ARG A 226 15.71 0.78 20.03
C ARG A 226 16.97 1.63 20.03
N ALA A 227 17.76 1.56 18.95
CA ALA A 227 19.00 2.33 18.80
C ALA A 227 18.75 3.84 18.72
N ALA A 228 17.52 4.27 18.39
CA ALA A 228 17.14 5.69 18.44
C ALA A 228 17.22 6.29 19.85
N GLY A 229 17.26 5.47 20.89
CA GLY A 229 17.46 5.91 22.28
C GLY A 229 16.35 6.81 22.83
N VAL A 230 15.15 6.72 22.25
CA VAL A 230 14.02 7.59 22.58
C VAL A 230 13.34 7.08 23.87
N GLU A 231 13.22 7.95 24.86
CA GLU A 231 12.40 7.68 26.06
C GLU A 231 10.94 7.98 25.75
N GLY A 232 10.04 7.17 26.27
CA GLY A 232 8.60 7.39 26.15
C GLY A 232 7.87 6.13 25.74
N PRO A 233 7.47 5.93 24.47
CA PRO A 233 6.56 4.86 24.10
C PRO A 233 7.19 3.47 24.27
N ARG A 234 6.41 2.54 24.82
CA ARG A 234 6.79 1.13 24.81
C ARG A 234 6.74 0.59 23.39
N LEU A 235 7.86 0.05 22.90
CA LEU A 235 7.93 -0.58 21.58
C LEU A 235 7.21 -1.92 21.59
N VAL A 236 6.31 -2.12 20.62
CA VAL A 236 5.54 -3.34 20.39
C VAL A 236 5.91 -3.90 19.02
N PRO A 237 6.86 -4.86 18.93
CA PRO A 237 7.30 -5.41 17.67
C PRO A 237 6.31 -6.47 17.17
N VAL A 238 5.92 -6.36 15.88
CA VAL A 238 4.97 -7.27 15.23
C VAL A 238 5.45 -7.68 13.85
N SER A 239 5.08 -8.87 13.40
CA SER A 239 5.37 -9.40 12.06
C SER A 239 4.10 -9.56 11.23
N THR A 240 2.92 -9.62 11.87
CA THR A 240 1.64 -9.77 11.19
C THR A 240 0.58 -8.86 11.79
N PHE A 241 -0.50 -8.66 11.06
CA PHE A 241 -1.68 -7.95 11.54
C PHE A 241 -2.28 -8.63 12.79
N ASP A 242 -2.40 -9.96 12.74
CA ASP A 242 -2.98 -10.72 13.85
C ASP A 242 -2.10 -10.64 15.11
N GLU A 243 -0.76 -10.63 14.97
CA GLU A 243 0.16 -10.34 16.08
C GLU A 243 -0.06 -8.94 16.66
N ALA A 244 -0.33 -7.94 15.80
CA ALA A 244 -0.56 -6.57 16.27
C ALA A 244 -1.85 -6.45 17.06
N VAL A 245 -2.93 -7.05 16.59
CA VAL A 245 -4.22 -7.13 17.33
C VAL A 245 -4.02 -7.83 18.67
N ALA A 246 -3.46 -9.05 18.68
CA ALA A 246 -3.23 -9.82 19.90
C ALA A 246 -2.33 -9.09 20.91
N ALA A 247 -1.31 -8.34 20.42
CA ALA A 247 -0.43 -7.57 21.29
C ALA A 247 -1.17 -6.40 21.96
N LEU A 248 -2.04 -5.70 21.25
CA LEU A 248 -2.83 -4.61 21.80
C LEU A 248 -3.89 -5.13 22.79
N GLU A 249 -4.58 -6.22 22.47
CA GLU A 249 -5.50 -6.90 23.39
C GLU A 249 -4.79 -7.38 24.66
N GLY A 250 -3.62 -8.00 24.54
CA GLY A 250 -2.79 -8.42 25.66
C GLY A 250 -2.30 -7.27 26.55
N LEU A 251 -2.34 -6.04 26.03
CA LEU A 251 -2.02 -4.81 26.76
C LEU A 251 -3.27 -4.10 27.32
N GLY A 252 -4.46 -4.69 27.16
CA GLY A 252 -5.72 -4.20 27.72
C GLY A 252 -6.66 -3.58 26.70
N GLY A 253 -6.34 -3.63 25.39
CA GLY A 253 -7.28 -3.37 24.31
C GLY A 253 -8.35 -4.45 24.23
N ARG A 254 -9.42 -4.18 23.51
CA ARG A 254 -10.51 -5.11 23.22
C ARG A 254 -10.97 -4.91 21.79
N ALA A 255 -11.15 -5.99 21.05
CA ALA A 255 -11.72 -5.98 19.72
C ALA A 255 -13.12 -6.59 19.70
#